data_864eebbbb2cd09dd0b5bd6a782f9d01c
#
_entry.id   864eebbbb2cd09dd0b5bd6a782f9d01c
#
_cell.length_a   1.000
_cell.length_b   1.000
_cell.length_c   1.000
_cell.angle_alpha   90.00
_cell.angle_beta   90.00
_cell.angle_gamma   90.00
#
_symmetry.space_group_name_H-M   'P 1'
#
loop_
_entity.id
_entity.type
_entity.pdbx_description
1 polymer ?
#
loop_
_entity_poly.entity_id
_entity_poly.type
_entity_poly.pdbx_seq_one_letter_code
_entity_poly.pdbx_strand_id
1 'polypeptide(L)'
;MSQGGVRLGRFVAVITPCVVACLAVVLAIMSGRISVAFASSYPLDLTSSHGRADRLSIALGTDAEVTGIERDDPARRVAVIQVSEAELADLCLLPRLELPVIGRMLSLRISSGRTVRMGSASLAAGEATLDRLDVPHTYVGASPTDSPARPGGFAMATGGEPGSVQLDGLDAQVYGLTLEDGMSMRSLALRPRFGDQHC
;
A
#
# COMPACT_ATOMS: atom_id res chain seq x y z
N MET A 1 18.83 -4.48 -46.87
CA MET A 1 18.30 -4.14 -45.52
C MET A 1 16.83 -3.73 -45.71
N SER A 2 15.89 -4.64 -45.47
CA SER A 2 14.47 -4.39 -45.64
C SER A 2 13.96 -3.69 -44.38
N GLN A 3 13.63 -2.42 -44.47
CA GLN A 3 12.95 -1.66 -43.43
C GLN A 3 11.53 -2.22 -43.26
N GLY A 4 11.32 -3.00 -42.22
CA GLY A 4 10.01 -3.49 -41.83
C GLY A 4 9.09 -2.33 -41.42
N GLY A 5 8.36 -1.76 -42.35
CA GLY A 5 7.38 -0.69 -42.09
C GLY A 5 6.27 -1.23 -41.18
N VAL A 6 6.23 -0.80 -39.94
CA VAL A 6 5.12 -1.05 -39.04
C VAL A 6 3.87 -0.43 -39.64
N ARG A 7 2.88 -1.25 -40.01
CA ARG A 7 1.59 -0.76 -40.52
C ARG A 7 0.85 -0.04 -39.42
N LEU A 8 0.95 1.29 -39.40
CA LEU A 8 0.44 2.17 -38.33
C LEU A 8 -1.02 1.83 -37.95
N GLY A 9 -1.87 1.54 -38.94
CA GLY A 9 -3.27 1.18 -38.73
C GLY A 9 -3.47 -0.10 -37.90
N ARG A 10 -2.62 -1.13 -38.11
CA ARG A 10 -2.68 -2.36 -37.30
C ARG A 10 -2.16 -2.14 -35.87
N PHE A 11 -1.14 -1.31 -35.73
CA PHE A 11 -0.57 -0.95 -34.44
C PHE A 11 -1.58 -0.17 -33.58
N VAL A 12 -2.23 0.82 -34.17
CA VAL A 12 -3.30 1.60 -33.49
C VAL A 12 -4.48 0.70 -33.13
N ALA A 13 -4.90 -0.20 -34.01
CA ALA A 13 -6.03 -1.10 -33.75
C ALA A 13 -5.80 -2.04 -32.57
N VAL A 14 -4.55 -2.40 -32.26
CA VAL A 14 -4.21 -3.25 -31.11
C VAL A 14 -3.98 -2.43 -29.84
N ILE A 15 -3.34 -1.26 -29.96
CA ILE A 15 -3.01 -0.43 -28.79
C ILE A 15 -4.24 0.25 -28.20
N THR A 16 -5.16 0.73 -29.05
CA THR A 16 -6.35 1.44 -28.58
C THR A 16 -7.17 0.63 -27.58
N PRO A 17 -7.57 -0.64 -27.83
CA PRO A 17 -8.31 -1.43 -26.84
C PRO A 17 -7.50 -1.70 -25.59
N CYS A 18 -6.18 -1.88 -25.68
CA CYS A 18 -5.31 -2.05 -24.50
C CYS A 18 -5.32 -0.79 -23.61
N VAL A 19 -5.17 0.39 -24.21
CA VAL A 19 -5.20 1.65 -23.46
C VAL A 19 -6.56 1.87 -22.83
N VAL A 20 -7.65 1.61 -23.55
CA VAL A 20 -9.02 1.73 -23.01
C VAL A 20 -9.22 0.75 -21.84
N ALA A 21 -8.76 -0.50 -21.95
CA ALA A 21 -8.85 -1.48 -20.89
C ALA A 21 -8.03 -1.05 -19.66
N CYS A 22 -6.81 -0.57 -19.84
CA CYS A 22 -5.99 -0.03 -18.75
C CYS A 22 -6.67 1.15 -18.05
N LEU A 23 -7.24 2.10 -18.82
CA LEU A 23 -7.97 3.23 -18.25
C LEU A 23 -9.21 2.78 -17.49
N ALA A 24 -9.95 1.78 -17.99
CA ALA A 24 -11.11 1.24 -17.29
C ALA A 24 -10.71 0.59 -15.95
N VAL A 25 -9.60 -0.14 -15.91
CA VAL A 25 -9.06 -0.74 -14.67
C VAL A 25 -8.65 0.35 -13.68
N VAL A 26 -7.93 1.38 -14.14
CA VAL A 26 -7.54 2.51 -13.28
C VAL A 26 -8.77 3.21 -12.71
N LEU A 27 -9.79 3.47 -13.52
CA LEU A 27 -11.04 4.08 -13.06
C LEU A 27 -11.80 3.18 -12.08
N ALA A 28 -11.77 1.86 -12.27
CA ALA A 28 -12.39 0.91 -11.35
C ALA A 28 -11.67 0.87 -9.98
N ILE A 29 -10.34 0.93 -9.97
CA ILE A 29 -9.53 1.07 -8.75
C ILE A 29 -9.84 2.39 -8.05
N MET A 30 -9.83 3.49 -8.80
CA MET A 30 -10.12 4.83 -8.25
C MET A 30 -11.55 4.96 -7.71
N SER A 31 -12.50 4.16 -8.21
CA SER A 31 -13.88 4.13 -7.72
C SER A 31 -14.09 3.20 -6.53
N GLY A 32 -13.04 2.57 -6.01
CA GLY A 32 -13.12 1.65 -4.88
C GLY A 32 -13.87 0.33 -5.17
N ARG A 33 -14.11 0.02 -6.45
CA ARG A 33 -14.84 -1.20 -6.84
C ARG A 33 -13.96 -2.45 -6.93
N ILE A 34 -12.65 -2.26 -6.87
CA ILE A 34 -11.67 -3.35 -6.97
C ILE A 34 -10.71 -3.21 -5.79
N SER A 35 -10.59 -4.25 -4.99
CA SER A 35 -9.52 -4.36 -4.00
C SER A 35 -8.17 -4.49 -4.71
N VAL A 36 -7.18 -3.80 -4.20
CA VAL A 36 -5.82 -3.85 -4.74
C VAL A 36 -4.92 -4.47 -3.70
N ALA A 37 -4.28 -5.58 -4.05
CA ALA A 37 -3.23 -6.19 -3.25
C ALA A 37 -1.89 -5.96 -3.94
N PHE A 38 -0.93 -5.47 -3.19
CA PHE A 38 0.44 -5.31 -3.60
C PHE A 38 1.34 -6.18 -2.72
N ALA A 39 2.19 -6.97 -3.33
CA ALA A 39 3.20 -7.75 -2.64
C ALA A 39 4.54 -7.58 -3.33
N SER A 40 5.58 -7.30 -2.55
CA SER A 40 6.94 -7.10 -3.07
C SER A 40 7.97 -7.90 -2.29
N SER A 41 9.00 -8.36 -2.98
CA SER A 41 10.18 -8.94 -2.34
C SER A 41 11.07 -7.85 -1.72
N TYR A 42 11.02 -6.64 -2.24
CA TYR A 42 11.70 -5.46 -1.71
C TYR A 42 10.71 -4.60 -0.92
N PRO A 43 11.13 -4.01 0.20
CA PRO A 43 10.25 -3.14 0.96
C PRO A 43 9.86 -1.91 0.14
N LEU A 44 8.61 -1.53 0.26
CA LEU A 44 8.06 -0.26 -0.16
C LEU A 44 8.20 0.72 1.01
N ASP A 45 8.89 1.83 0.83
CA ASP A 45 8.89 2.87 1.84
C ASP A 45 7.58 3.66 1.76
N LEU A 46 6.92 3.79 2.90
CA LEU A 46 5.67 4.52 3.08
C LEU A 46 5.87 5.55 4.17
N THR A 47 5.69 6.82 3.85
CA THR A 47 5.77 7.90 4.84
C THR A 47 4.54 8.80 4.79
N SER A 48 4.18 9.35 5.95
CA SER A 48 3.12 10.35 6.08
C SER A 48 3.43 11.29 7.24
N SER A 49 3.22 12.57 7.05
CA SER A 49 3.46 13.59 8.08
C SER A 49 2.43 13.52 9.21
N HIS A 50 1.19 13.27 8.87
CA HIS A 50 0.08 13.22 9.82
C HIS A 50 -1.01 12.27 9.30
N GLY A 51 -1.59 11.50 10.19
CA GLY A 51 -2.67 10.56 9.88
C GLY A 51 -3.76 10.55 10.93
N ARG A 52 -4.95 10.18 10.48
CA ARG A 52 -6.11 9.89 11.34
C ARG A 52 -6.75 8.60 10.85
N ALA A 53 -7.26 7.81 11.79
CA ALA A 53 -8.01 6.61 11.47
C ALA A 53 -9.12 6.38 12.51
N ASP A 54 -10.15 5.66 12.11
CA ASP A 54 -11.22 5.27 13.04
C ASP A 54 -10.79 4.11 13.91
N ARG A 55 -10.05 3.18 13.31
CA ARG A 55 -9.51 2.00 13.98
C ARG A 55 -8.10 1.70 13.52
N LEU A 56 -7.31 1.23 14.45
CA LEU A 56 -5.98 0.70 14.19
C LEU A 56 -5.87 -0.64 14.92
N SER A 57 -5.48 -1.69 14.22
CA SER A 57 -5.08 -2.94 14.83
C SER A 57 -3.70 -3.35 14.36
N ILE A 58 -2.91 -3.88 15.27
CA ILE A 58 -1.56 -4.37 15.01
C ILE A 58 -1.49 -5.79 15.52
N ALA A 59 -1.10 -6.72 14.69
CA ALA A 59 -0.90 -8.12 15.06
C ALA A 59 0.40 -8.64 14.45
N LEU A 60 0.96 -9.70 15.02
CA LEU A 60 2.05 -10.43 14.40
C LEU A 60 1.48 -11.47 13.43
N GLY A 61 1.93 -11.45 12.20
CA GLY A 61 1.47 -12.35 11.16
C GLY A 61 2.52 -12.58 10.08
N THR A 62 2.05 -12.91 8.89
CA THR A 62 2.89 -13.09 7.71
C THR A 62 2.46 -12.18 6.58
N ASP A 63 3.37 -11.87 5.66
CA ASP A 63 3.07 -11.07 4.48
C ASP A 63 2.02 -11.73 3.56
N ALA A 64 2.00 -13.06 3.51
CA ALA A 64 1.00 -13.82 2.76
C ALA A 64 -0.43 -13.64 3.30
N GLU A 65 -0.59 -13.49 4.63
CA GLU A 65 -1.89 -13.23 5.26
C GLU A 65 -2.49 -11.88 4.83
N VAL A 66 -1.65 -10.88 4.59
CA VAL A 66 -2.09 -9.56 4.14
C VAL A 66 -2.40 -9.54 2.66
N THR A 67 -1.56 -10.16 1.86
CA THR A 67 -1.65 -10.04 0.40
C THR A 67 -2.48 -11.14 -0.25
N GLY A 68 -2.71 -12.24 0.44
CA GLY A 68 -3.32 -13.45 -0.11
C GLY A 68 -2.47 -14.15 -1.19
N ILE A 69 -1.20 -13.75 -1.33
CA ILE A 69 -0.30 -14.28 -2.34
C ILE A 69 0.67 -15.25 -1.66
N GLU A 70 0.51 -16.54 -1.97
CA GLU A 70 1.49 -17.54 -1.58
C GLU A 70 2.72 -17.44 -2.47
N ARG A 71 3.90 -17.47 -1.84
CA ARG A 71 5.20 -17.51 -2.52
C ARG A 71 5.89 -18.82 -2.20
N ASP A 72 6.78 -19.23 -3.10
CA ASP A 72 7.64 -20.40 -2.89
C ASP A 72 8.63 -20.21 -1.73
N ASP A 73 8.94 -18.96 -1.38
CA ASP A 73 9.76 -18.61 -0.23
C ASP A 73 8.99 -18.72 1.09
N PRO A 74 9.67 -19.05 2.21
CA PRO A 74 9.03 -19.09 3.52
C PRO A 74 8.41 -17.74 3.84
N ALA A 75 7.15 -17.76 4.27
CA ALA A 75 6.40 -16.56 4.62
C ALA A 75 7.15 -15.72 5.65
N ARG A 76 7.35 -14.45 5.34
CA ARG A 76 8.07 -13.51 6.19
C ARG A 76 7.20 -13.11 7.38
N ARG A 77 7.79 -13.14 8.57
CA ARG A 77 7.11 -12.61 9.76
C ARG A 77 7.15 -11.09 9.72
N VAL A 78 5.99 -10.48 9.87
CA VAL A 78 5.77 -9.03 9.76
C VAL A 78 4.77 -8.58 10.82
N ALA A 79 4.75 -7.28 11.08
CA ALA A 79 3.64 -6.66 11.75
C ALA A 79 2.51 -6.45 10.73
N VAL A 80 1.37 -7.05 10.99
CA VAL A 80 0.14 -6.82 10.23
C VAL A 80 -0.58 -5.65 10.86
N ILE A 81 -0.62 -4.54 10.14
CA ILE A 81 -1.28 -3.30 10.57
C ILE A 81 -2.55 -3.15 9.74
N GLN A 82 -3.69 -3.12 10.40
CA GLN A 82 -4.98 -2.88 9.75
C GLN A 82 -5.52 -1.53 10.21
N VAL A 83 -5.93 -0.72 9.25
CA VAL A 83 -6.55 0.57 9.50
C VAL A 83 -7.89 0.65 8.78
N SER A 84 -8.85 1.31 9.41
CA SER A 84 -10.16 1.57 8.81
C SER A 84 -10.41 3.07 8.76
N GLU A 85 -10.97 3.53 7.64
CA GLU A 85 -11.31 4.94 7.40
C GLU A 85 -10.14 5.88 7.72
N ALA A 86 -9.01 5.67 7.01
CA ALA A 86 -7.81 6.43 7.27
C ALA A 86 -7.70 7.66 6.36
N GLU A 87 -7.24 8.76 6.94
CA GLU A 87 -6.84 9.98 6.26
C GLU A 87 -5.36 10.24 6.53
N LEU A 88 -4.54 10.30 5.47
CA LEU A 88 -3.10 10.53 5.57
C LEU A 88 -2.72 11.80 4.82
N ALA A 89 -1.98 12.68 5.48
CA ALA A 89 -1.43 13.89 4.87
C ALA A 89 -0.01 13.63 4.35
N ASP A 90 0.33 14.27 3.23
CA ASP A 90 1.65 14.20 2.60
C ASP A 90 2.14 12.77 2.39
N LEU A 91 1.23 11.89 1.97
CA LEU A 91 1.56 10.50 1.71
C LEU A 91 2.62 10.41 0.61
N CYS A 92 3.68 9.69 0.92
CA CYS A 92 4.71 9.31 -0.04
C CYS A 92 4.89 7.78 -0.02
N LEU A 93 4.84 7.19 -1.20
CA LEU A 93 5.11 5.78 -1.43
C LEU A 93 6.29 5.65 -2.38
N LEU A 94 7.23 4.79 -2.06
CA LEU A 94 8.42 4.58 -2.86
C LEU A 94 8.64 3.09 -3.16
N PRO A 95 7.89 2.51 -4.12
CA PRO A 95 8.18 1.18 -4.61
C PRO A 95 9.52 1.14 -5.34
N ARG A 96 10.29 0.08 -5.07
CA ARG A 96 11.57 -0.22 -5.69
C ARG A 96 11.44 -1.46 -6.55
N LEU A 97 11.88 -1.37 -7.80
CA LEU A 97 11.85 -2.45 -8.77
C LEU A 97 13.27 -2.70 -9.27
N GLU A 98 13.75 -3.92 -9.11
CA GLU A 98 14.98 -4.33 -9.76
C GLU A 98 14.70 -4.70 -11.22
N LEU A 99 15.41 -4.04 -12.14
CA LEU A 99 15.33 -4.34 -13.56
C LEU A 99 16.40 -5.36 -13.92
N PRO A 100 16.03 -6.64 -14.10
CA PRO A 100 17.01 -7.72 -14.28
C PRO A 100 17.87 -7.55 -15.53
N VAL A 101 17.35 -6.85 -16.55
CA VAL A 101 18.06 -6.64 -17.81
C VAL A 101 19.20 -5.62 -17.69
N ILE A 102 19.09 -4.66 -16.78
CA ILE A 102 20.03 -3.52 -16.66
C ILE A 102 20.78 -3.54 -15.33
N GLY A 103 20.41 -4.44 -14.40
CA GLY A 103 21.00 -4.52 -13.05
C GLY A 103 20.86 -3.21 -12.24
N ARG A 104 19.86 -2.39 -12.56
CA ARG A 104 19.61 -1.12 -11.89
C ARG A 104 18.28 -1.14 -11.16
N MET A 105 18.27 -0.50 -9.99
CA MET A 105 17.04 -0.24 -9.24
C MET A 105 16.30 0.94 -9.88
N LEU A 106 15.03 0.71 -10.21
CA LEU A 106 14.07 1.75 -10.57
C LEU A 106 13.20 2.05 -9.35
N SER A 107 13.23 3.28 -8.90
CA SER A 107 12.36 3.78 -7.84
C SER A 107 11.25 4.64 -8.45
N LEU A 108 10.01 4.41 -8.03
CA LEU A 108 8.87 5.22 -8.46
C LEU A 108 8.33 5.99 -7.25
N ARG A 109 8.68 7.25 -7.13
CA ARG A 109 8.11 8.09 -6.08
C ARG A 109 6.68 8.49 -6.42
N ILE A 110 5.75 8.04 -5.60
CA ILE A 110 4.33 8.37 -5.65
C ILE A 110 4.04 9.28 -4.46
N SER A 111 3.68 10.51 -4.70
CA SER A 111 3.40 11.45 -3.61
C SER A 111 2.09 12.20 -3.84
N SER A 112 1.38 12.45 -2.74
CA SER A 112 0.20 13.30 -2.72
C SER A 112 0.52 14.55 -1.91
N GLY A 113 0.36 15.72 -2.50
CA GLY A 113 0.48 17.00 -1.77
C GLY A 113 -0.78 17.40 -1.02
N ARG A 114 -1.71 16.49 -0.83
CA ARG A 114 -2.97 16.68 -0.09
C ARG A 114 -3.33 15.42 0.66
N THR A 115 -4.31 15.54 1.56
CA THR A 115 -4.86 14.41 2.30
C THR A 115 -5.37 13.32 1.34
N VAL A 116 -4.91 12.11 1.61
CA VAL A 116 -5.34 10.87 0.97
C VAL A 116 -6.34 10.21 1.90
N ARG A 117 -7.48 9.79 1.36
CA ARG A 117 -8.48 9.02 2.08
C ARG A 117 -8.42 7.57 1.63
N MET A 118 -8.42 6.69 2.59
CA MET A 118 -8.47 5.24 2.37
C MET A 118 -9.62 4.68 3.20
N GLY A 119 -10.34 3.73 2.65
CA GLY A 119 -11.30 2.93 3.41
C GLY A 119 -10.56 1.95 4.33
N SER A 120 -10.69 0.67 4.07
CA SER A 120 -9.95 -0.36 4.82
C SER A 120 -8.62 -0.67 4.14
N ALA A 121 -7.54 -0.65 4.91
CA ALA A 121 -6.21 -1.01 4.43
C ALA A 121 -5.52 -1.96 5.40
N SER A 122 -4.84 -2.95 4.84
CA SER A 122 -3.99 -3.89 5.58
C SER A 122 -2.57 -3.80 5.07
N LEU A 123 -1.60 -3.62 5.97
CA LEU A 123 -0.18 -3.47 5.66
C LEU A 123 0.62 -4.59 6.32
N ALA A 124 1.52 -5.19 5.59
CA ALA A 124 2.55 -6.09 6.10
C ALA A 124 3.85 -5.31 6.29
N ALA A 125 4.07 -4.78 7.48
CA ALA A 125 5.23 -3.95 7.80
C ALA A 125 6.36 -4.78 8.42
N GLY A 126 7.55 -4.68 7.85
CA GLY A 126 8.77 -5.22 8.46
C GLY A 126 9.31 -4.31 9.56
N GLU A 127 9.19 -3.02 9.35
CA GLU A 127 9.56 -1.97 10.28
C GLU A 127 8.55 -0.84 10.15
N ALA A 128 8.14 -0.27 11.28
CA ALA A 128 7.30 0.91 11.30
C ALA A 128 7.68 1.77 12.52
N THR A 129 7.90 3.04 12.28
CA THR A 129 8.18 4.05 13.29
C THR A 129 7.12 5.14 13.24
N LEU A 130 6.79 5.66 14.39
CA LEU A 130 5.84 6.75 14.59
C LEU A 130 6.46 7.73 15.57
N ASP A 131 6.44 9.01 15.24
CA ASP A 131 6.88 10.05 16.18
C ASP A 131 5.88 10.16 17.33
N ARG A 132 4.61 10.02 17.02
CA ARG A 132 3.53 10.09 17.99
C ARG A 132 2.34 9.25 17.57
N LEU A 133 1.75 8.57 18.55
CA LEU A 133 0.51 7.83 18.42
C LEU A 133 -0.43 8.19 19.57
N ASP A 134 -1.52 8.86 19.25
CA ASP A 134 -2.59 9.18 20.20
C ASP A 134 -3.77 8.26 19.97
N VAL A 135 -4.11 7.48 20.98
CA VAL A 135 -5.21 6.50 20.93
C VAL A 135 -6.05 6.60 22.21
N PRO A 136 -7.37 6.76 22.11
CA PRO A 136 -8.22 6.96 23.28
C PRO A 136 -8.36 5.71 24.13
N HIS A 137 -8.42 4.54 23.49
CA HIS A 137 -8.58 3.23 24.14
C HIS A 137 -7.71 2.20 23.44
N THR A 138 -6.94 1.45 24.19
CA THR A 138 -6.06 0.40 23.67
C THR A 138 -6.34 -0.91 24.36
N TYR A 139 -6.58 -1.95 23.57
CA TYR A 139 -6.72 -3.34 24.03
C TYR A 139 -5.49 -4.12 23.61
N VAL A 140 -4.82 -4.74 24.57
CA VAL A 140 -3.61 -5.51 24.32
C VAL A 140 -3.84 -6.96 24.72
N GLY A 141 -3.49 -7.89 23.84
CA GLY A 141 -3.56 -9.33 24.12
C GLY A 141 -4.92 -9.99 23.87
N ALA A 142 -5.97 -9.23 23.58
CA ALA A 142 -7.26 -9.77 23.17
C ALA A 142 -7.42 -9.61 21.66
N SER A 143 -7.74 -10.70 20.97
CA SER A 143 -8.25 -10.58 19.59
C SER A 143 -9.61 -9.92 19.67
N PRO A 144 -9.82 -8.75 19.06
CA PRO A 144 -11.17 -8.28 18.81
C PRO A 144 -11.89 -9.35 17.98
N THR A 145 -13.19 -9.48 18.18
CA THR A 145 -14.04 -10.53 17.58
C THR A 145 -13.95 -10.59 16.05
N ASP A 146 -13.47 -9.53 15.41
CA ASP A 146 -13.39 -9.35 13.96
C ASP A 146 -11.96 -9.47 13.39
N SER A 147 -10.96 -9.79 14.21
CA SER A 147 -9.59 -9.98 13.74
C SER A 147 -9.25 -11.47 13.72
N PRO A 148 -8.71 -12.01 12.62
CA PRO A 148 -8.28 -13.41 12.54
C PRO A 148 -6.97 -13.66 13.31
N ALA A 149 -6.86 -13.15 14.53
CA ALA A 149 -5.68 -13.41 15.34
C ALA A 149 -5.66 -14.90 15.70
N ARG A 150 -4.59 -15.56 15.32
CA ARG A 150 -4.34 -16.95 15.71
C ARG A 150 -4.24 -17.05 17.25
N PRO A 151 -4.73 -18.14 17.84
CA PRO A 151 -4.55 -18.39 19.26
C PRO A 151 -3.07 -18.30 19.64
N GLY A 152 -2.73 -17.41 20.58
CA GLY A 152 -1.36 -17.22 21.07
C GLY A 152 -0.55 -16.11 20.41
N GLY A 153 -1.11 -15.34 19.47
CA GLY A 153 -0.47 -14.17 18.87
C GLY A 153 -0.62 -12.90 19.72
N PHE A 154 0.36 -12.00 19.63
CA PHE A 154 0.23 -10.64 20.13
C PHE A 154 -0.70 -9.86 19.19
N ALA A 155 -1.71 -9.22 19.73
CA ALA A 155 -2.55 -8.29 19.02
C ALA A 155 -2.82 -7.05 19.88
N MET A 156 -2.82 -5.90 19.26
CA MET A 156 -3.23 -4.62 19.83
C MET A 156 -4.32 -4.03 18.92
N ALA A 157 -5.41 -3.60 19.51
CA ALA A 157 -6.46 -2.93 18.78
C ALA A 157 -6.85 -1.65 19.51
N THR A 158 -7.13 -0.62 18.75
CA THR A 158 -7.55 0.68 19.26
C THR A 158 -8.66 1.23 18.39
N GLY A 159 -9.43 2.12 18.94
CA GLY A 159 -10.46 2.84 18.21
C GLY A 159 -11.86 2.61 18.75
N GLY A 160 -12.83 3.19 18.11
CA GLY A 160 -14.24 3.13 18.49
C GLY A 160 -15.01 4.33 18.03
N GLU A 161 -14.37 5.49 17.95
CA GLU A 161 -14.97 6.73 17.45
C GLU A 161 -14.29 7.17 16.16
N PRO A 162 -15.02 7.76 15.20
CA PRO A 162 -14.45 8.24 13.95
C PRO A 162 -13.28 9.22 14.18
N GLY A 163 -12.14 8.97 13.52
CA GLY A 163 -10.95 9.81 13.60
C GLY A 163 -10.27 9.83 14.97
N SER A 164 -10.57 8.86 15.84
CA SER A 164 -10.05 8.83 17.22
C SER A 164 -8.57 8.49 17.30
N VAL A 165 -8.04 7.74 16.33
CA VAL A 165 -6.62 7.39 16.24
C VAL A 165 -5.89 8.50 15.48
N GLN A 166 -4.87 9.10 16.09
CA GLN A 166 -4.00 10.08 15.45
C GLN A 166 -2.57 9.58 15.40
N LEU A 167 -1.94 9.77 14.26
CA LEU A 167 -0.59 9.32 13.97
C LEU A 167 0.21 10.51 13.44
N ASP A 168 1.39 10.75 13.97
CA ASP A 168 2.33 11.75 13.45
C ASP A 168 3.65 11.08 13.09
N GLY A 169 4.26 11.52 11.99
CA GLY A 169 5.58 11.07 11.56
C GLY A 169 5.64 9.57 11.25
N LEU A 170 4.66 9.06 10.51
CA LEU A 170 4.68 7.67 10.08
C LEU A 170 5.79 7.44 9.06
N ASP A 171 6.68 6.49 9.36
CA ASP A 171 7.67 5.94 8.44
C ASP A 171 7.63 4.41 8.54
N ALA A 172 7.33 3.74 7.45
CA ALA A 172 7.17 2.29 7.44
C ALA A 172 7.77 1.63 6.21
N GLN A 173 8.42 0.49 6.42
CA GLN A 173 8.86 -0.41 5.37
C GLN A 173 7.83 -1.54 5.21
N VAL A 174 7.10 -1.52 4.10
CA VAL A 174 5.95 -2.35 3.85
C VAL A 174 6.28 -3.37 2.75
N TYR A 175 6.06 -4.64 3.01
CA TYR A 175 6.24 -5.74 2.04
C TYR A 175 4.94 -6.14 1.34
N GLY A 176 3.81 -5.80 1.94
CA GLY A 176 2.49 -6.04 1.39
C GLY A 176 1.50 -4.97 1.80
N LEU A 177 0.64 -4.59 0.88
CA LEU A 177 -0.42 -3.63 1.09
C LEU A 177 -1.68 -4.14 0.40
N THR A 178 -2.77 -4.20 1.12
CA THR A 178 -4.10 -4.48 0.55
C THR A 178 -5.04 -3.33 0.87
N LEU A 179 -5.74 -2.86 -0.15
CA LEU A 179 -6.77 -1.83 -0.06
C LEU A 179 -8.10 -2.47 -0.45
N GLU A 180 -9.06 -2.51 0.46
CA GLU A 180 -10.35 -3.16 0.21
C GLU A 180 -11.41 -2.19 -0.31
N ASP A 181 -11.49 -1.00 0.26
CA ASP A 181 -12.52 0.00 -0.09
C ASP A 181 -11.99 1.14 -0.97
N GLY A 182 -10.83 0.90 -1.58
CA GLY A 182 -10.19 1.86 -2.47
C GLY A 182 -9.48 3.00 -1.76
N MET A 183 -8.89 3.86 -2.57
CA MET A 183 -8.12 5.01 -2.11
C MET A 183 -8.44 6.22 -2.97
N SER A 184 -8.69 7.35 -2.33
CA SER A 184 -8.91 8.62 -3.02
C SER A 184 -7.70 9.54 -2.82
N MET A 185 -7.00 9.81 -3.91
CA MET A 185 -5.88 10.75 -3.95
C MET A 185 -6.20 11.98 -4.79
N ARG A 186 -5.87 13.15 -4.27
CA ARG A 186 -5.90 14.40 -5.02
C ARG A 186 -4.47 14.91 -5.19
N SER A 187 -4.16 15.46 -6.37
CA SER A 187 -2.81 16.00 -6.67
C SER A 187 -1.71 14.93 -6.64
N LEU A 188 -1.95 13.81 -7.31
CA LEU A 188 -0.98 12.73 -7.44
C LEU A 188 0.21 13.17 -8.31
N ALA A 189 1.41 13.01 -7.78
CA ALA A 189 2.66 13.17 -8.50
C ALA A 189 3.40 11.83 -8.61
N LEU A 190 3.73 11.43 -9.83
CA LEU A 190 4.50 10.23 -10.14
C LEU A 190 5.87 10.65 -10.71
N ARG A 191 6.95 10.23 -10.06
CA ARG A 191 8.31 10.57 -10.47
C ARG A 191 9.18 9.32 -10.51
N PRO A 192 9.38 8.72 -11.71
CA PRO A 192 10.33 7.62 -11.86
C PRO A 192 11.77 8.16 -11.79
N ARG A 193 12.64 7.45 -11.10
CA ARG A 193 14.09 7.72 -11.03
C ARG A 193 14.88 6.44 -10.91
N PHE A 194 16.12 6.45 -11.37
CA PHE A 194 17.06 5.36 -11.17
C PHE A 194 17.91 5.63 -9.93
N GLY A 195 18.13 4.58 -9.13
CA GLY A 195 18.93 4.63 -7.90
C GLY A 195 18.08 4.70 -6.63
N ASP A 196 18.79 4.69 -5.49
CA ASP A 196 18.15 4.79 -4.18
C ASP A 196 17.62 6.21 -3.95
N GLN A 197 16.39 6.25 -3.50
CA GLN A 197 15.67 7.47 -3.15
C GLN A 197 15.03 7.28 -1.78
N HIS A 198 14.72 8.39 -1.14
CA HIS A 198 13.94 8.45 0.09
C HIS A 198 12.70 9.32 -0.13
N CYS A 199 11.65 9.08 0.59
CA CYS A 199 10.57 10.00 0.75
C CYS A 199 10.98 11.16 1.65
#